data_216769ee334a184b8618d3343f485290
#
_entry.id   216769ee334a184b8618d3343f485290
#
_cell.length_a   1.000
_cell.length_b   1.000
_cell.length_c   1.000
_cell.angle_alpha   90.00
_cell.angle_beta   90.00
_cell.angle_gamma   90.00
#
_symmetry.space_group_name_H-M   'P 1'
#
loop_
_entity.id
_entity.type
_entity.pdbx_description
1 polymer ?
#
loop_
_entity_poly.entity_id
_entity_poly.type
_entity_poly.pdbx_seq_one_letter_code
_entity_poly.pdbx_strand_id
1 'polypeptide(L)'
;LDYFEKNKDIYIMAVNPESGTVVGYVNFSPIRGSVYADIVSGSVVDTVITGDDVLPYEDGSCYWGYFSSIVVHPKYRHHGIATQMLLYWSEFVLRLANSRSIYFKGIVADAVSDIGAYLLSKIGFSFVRQSTHKTRIMTLNLFSEDVQRSMFNEKILTVYREYGERNGKCHAI
;
A
#
# COMPACT_ATOMS: atom_id res chain seq x y z
N LEU A 1 -11.78 13.69 2.37
CA LEU A 1 -13.10 13.05 2.69
C LEU A 1 -13.59 12.15 1.55
N ASP A 2 -13.38 12.54 0.29
CA ASP A 2 -13.89 11.81 -0.88
C ASP A 2 -13.38 10.36 -1.00
N TYR A 3 -12.12 10.11 -0.64
CA TYR A 3 -11.54 8.76 -0.64
C TYR A 3 -12.27 7.82 0.33
N PHE A 4 -12.55 8.29 1.54
CA PHE A 4 -13.21 7.50 2.58
C PHE A 4 -14.68 7.19 2.24
N GLU A 5 -15.36 8.07 1.51
CA GLU A 5 -16.72 7.83 1.03
C GLU A 5 -16.76 6.71 -0.02
N LYS A 6 -15.73 6.60 -0.86
CA LYS A 6 -15.61 5.55 -1.89
C LYS A 6 -15.23 4.19 -1.30
N ASN A 7 -14.31 4.19 -0.33
CA ASN A 7 -13.84 2.97 0.30
C ASN A 7 -13.47 3.24 1.76
N LYS A 8 -14.22 2.67 2.69
CA LYS A 8 -14.04 2.88 4.14
C LYS A 8 -12.84 2.13 4.72
N ASP A 9 -12.31 1.13 4.00
CA ASP A 9 -11.25 0.25 4.47
C ASP A 9 -9.84 0.69 4.03
N ILE A 10 -9.69 1.94 3.56
CA ILE A 10 -8.40 2.46 3.06
C ILE A 10 -7.49 3.05 4.14
N TYR A 11 -7.98 3.21 5.38
CA TYR A 11 -7.19 3.76 6.47
C TYR A 11 -6.94 2.73 7.58
N ILE A 12 -5.68 2.58 7.94
CA ILE A 12 -5.26 1.90 9.16
C ILE A 12 -4.82 2.97 10.13
N MET A 13 -5.53 3.10 11.26
CA MET A 13 -5.30 4.17 12.23
C MET A 13 -4.67 3.63 13.51
N ALA A 14 -3.62 4.30 13.99
CA ALA A 14 -3.09 4.13 15.33
C ALA A 14 -3.77 5.12 16.27
N VAL A 15 -4.40 4.62 17.31
CA VAL A 15 -5.15 5.43 18.29
C VAL A 15 -4.51 5.30 19.67
N ASN A 16 -4.34 6.42 20.36
CA ASN A 16 -3.95 6.40 21.78
C ASN A 16 -5.13 5.86 22.60
N PRO A 17 -4.97 4.75 23.33
CA PRO A 17 -6.08 4.11 24.03
C PRO A 17 -6.64 4.93 25.20
N GLU A 18 -5.82 5.81 25.80
CA GLU A 18 -6.23 6.64 26.93
C GLU A 18 -7.06 7.85 26.50
N SER A 19 -6.69 8.48 25.38
CA SER A 19 -7.34 9.72 24.92
C SER A 19 -8.29 9.52 23.73
N GLY A 20 -8.28 8.35 23.09
CA GLY A 20 -9.03 8.12 21.84
C GLY A 20 -8.50 8.90 20.64
N THR A 21 -7.36 9.60 20.78
CA THR A 21 -6.81 10.46 19.72
C THR A 21 -6.06 9.63 18.68
N VAL A 22 -6.28 9.92 17.39
CA VAL A 22 -5.49 9.35 16.30
C VAL A 22 -4.08 9.90 16.34
N VAL A 23 -3.08 9.04 16.49
CA VAL A 23 -1.66 9.39 16.60
C VAL A 23 -0.86 9.03 15.35
N GLY A 24 -1.45 8.29 14.42
CA GLY A 24 -0.85 7.95 13.15
C GLY A 24 -1.84 7.25 12.23
N TYR A 25 -1.53 7.17 10.95
CA TYR A 25 -2.31 6.40 9.99
C TYR A 25 -1.46 5.94 8.80
N VAL A 26 -1.93 4.87 8.17
CA VAL A 26 -1.54 4.47 6.81
C VAL A 26 -2.76 4.66 5.92
N ASN A 27 -2.56 5.24 4.73
CA ASN A 27 -3.55 5.22 3.66
C ASN A 27 -3.06 4.27 2.56
N PHE A 28 -3.90 3.28 2.25
CA PHE A 28 -3.66 2.30 1.21
C PHE A 28 -4.96 2.05 0.45
N SER A 29 -4.94 2.29 -0.85
CA SER A 29 -6.14 2.30 -1.68
C SER A 29 -6.00 1.42 -2.91
N PRO A 30 -7.03 0.67 -3.31
CA PRO A 30 -7.14 0.09 -4.64
C PRO A 30 -7.43 1.22 -5.64
N ILE A 31 -6.68 1.24 -6.74
CA ILE A 31 -6.77 2.27 -7.77
C ILE A 31 -6.90 1.67 -9.16
N ARG A 32 -7.32 2.48 -10.13
CA ARG A 32 -7.36 2.10 -11.55
C ARG A 32 -5.96 1.91 -12.13
N GLY A 33 -5.83 1.01 -13.10
CA GLY A 33 -4.54 0.74 -13.75
C GLY A 33 -3.93 1.95 -14.48
N SER A 34 -4.75 2.85 -15.02
CA SER A 34 -4.28 4.12 -15.61
C SER A 34 -3.61 5.00 -14.56
N VAL A 35 -4.24 5.17 -13.40
CA VAL A 35 -3.69 5.96 -12.28
C VAL A 35 -2.38 5.35 -11.77
N TYR A 36 -2.32 4.02 -11.65
CA TYR A 36 -1.09 3.32 -11.29
C TYR A 36 0.04 3.64 -12.29
N ALA A 37 -0.25 3.54 -13.60
CA ALA A 37 0.73 3.81 -14.65
C ALA A 37 1.20 5.27 -14.64
N ASP A 38 0.29 6.22 -14.40
CA ASP A 38 0.61 7.65 -14.31
C ASP A 38 1.53 7.95 -13.12
N ILE A 39 1.27 7.35 -11.94
CA ILE A 39 2.16 7.48 -10.77
C ILE A 39 3.53 6.85 -11.07
N VAL A 40 3.58 5.64 -11.63
CA VAL A 40 4.84 4.95 -11.97
C VAL A 40 5.65 5.74 -12.99
N SER A 41 5.00 6.44 -13.92
CA SER A 41 5.67 7.33 -14.88
C SER A 41 6.37 8.51 -14.21
N GLY A 42 5.96 8.88 -12.99
CA GLY A 42 6.45 10.04 -12.24
C GLY A 42 5.93 11.38 -12.75
N SER A 43 4.93 11.36 -13.64
CA SER A 43 4.31 12.57 -14.23
C SER A 43 3.18 13.13 -13.37
N VAL A 44 2.61 12.30 -12.49
CA VAL A 44 1.48 12.65 -11.63
C VAL A 44 1.92 12.70 -10.17
N VAL A 45 1.45 13.69 -9.44
CA VAL A 45 1.65 13.85 -8.00
C VAL A 45 0.41 13.45 -7.23
N ASP A 46 0.60 13.07 -5.98
CA ASP A 46 -0.46 12.68 -5.04
C ASP A 46 -1.66 13.66 -5.01
N THR A 47 -1.38 14.96 -5.15
CA THR A 47 -2.41 16.01 -5.08
C THR A 47 -3.43 16.01 -6.21
N VAL A 48 -3.19 15.30 -7.31
CA VAL A 48 -4.16 15.19 -8.43
C VAL A 48 -4.97 13.92 -8.41
N ILE A 49 -4.64 12.97 -7.51
CA ILE A 49 -5.44 11.76 -7.30
C ILE A 49 -6.68 12.15 -6.51
N THR A 50 -7.84 11.72 -6.97
CA THR A 50 -9.15 12.06 -6.40
C THR A 50 -9.88 10.83 -5.86
N GLY A 51 -11.00 11.03 -5.18
CA GLY A 51 -11.85 9.92 -4.72
C GLY A 51 -12.37 9.07 -5.88
N ASP A 52 -12.53 9.61 -7.08
CA ASP A 52 -12.96 8.87 -8.26
C ASP A 52 -11.91 7.90 -8.80
N ASP A 53 -10.65 8.05 -8.39
CA ASP A 53 -9.56 7.16 -8.74
C ASP A 53 -9.45 5.95 -7.80
N VAL A 54 -10.10 6.04 -6.63
CA VAL A 54 -10.17 4.96 -5.63
C VAL A 54 -11.33 4.04 -5.94
N LEU A 55 -11.08 2.72 -5.91
CA LEU A 55 -12.07 1.70 -6.17
C LEU A 55 -12.62 1.09 -4.87
N PRO A 56 -13.88 0.63 -4.84
CA PRO A 56 -14.37 -0.21 -3.76
C PRO A 56 -13.70 -1.61 -3.83
N TYR A 57 -13.60 -2.29 -2.69
CA TYR A 57 -13.18 -3.68 -2.66
C TYR A 57 -14.35 -4.61 -3.03
N GLU A 58 -14.17 -5.42 -4.07
CA GLU A 58 -15.10 -6.44 -4.52
C GLU A 58 -14.43 -7.82 -4.40
N ASP A 59 -15.17 -8.81 -3.87
CA ASP A 59 -14.65 -10.15 -3.64
C ASP A 59 -14.23 -10.83 -4.96
N GLY A 60 -13.12 -11.54 -4.93
CA GLY A 60 -12.57 -12.22 -6.10
C GLY A 60 -11.82 -11.31 -7.08
N SER A 61 -11.64 -10.03 -6.75
CA SER A 61 -11.05 -9.04 -7.65
C SER A 61 -9.54 -8.90 -7.49
N CYS A 62 -8.89 -8.41 -8.54
CA CYS A 62 -7.48 -8.05 -8.53
C CYS A 62 -7.31 -6.56 -8.87
N TYR A 63 -6.54 -5.87 -8.06
CA TYR A 63 -6.37 -4.42 -8.14
C TYR A 63 -4.91 -4.02 -8.40
N TRP A 64 -4.73 -2.76 -8.78
CA TRP A 64 -3.53 -2.01 -8.53
C TRP A 64 -3.66 -1.29 -7.19
N GLY A 65 -2.59 -1.23 -6.40
CA GLY A 65 -2.59 -0.59 -5.09
C GLY A 65 -1.81 0.70 -5.09
N TYR A 66 -2.28 1.66 -4.29
CA TYR A 66 -1.56 2.89 -4.00
C TYR A 66 -1.33 3.02 -2.50
N PHE A 67 -0.08 3.00 -2.10
CA PHE A 67 0.36 3.28 -0.74
C PHE A 67 0.67 4.78 -0.64
N SER A 68 -0.35 5.59 -0.36
CA SER A 68 -0.26 7.05 -0.49
C SER A 68 0.45 7.71 0.70
N SER A 69 0.26 7.20 1.90
CA SER A 69 0.89 7.81 3.06
C SER A 69 1.07 6.87 4.25
N ILE A 70 2.11 7.14 5.01
CA ILE A 70 2.30 6.66 6.38
C ILE A 70 2.70 7.86 7.24
N VAL A 71 1.89 8.19 8.22
CA VAL A 71 2.06 9.39 9.05
C VAL A 71 2.01 9.00 10.52
N VAL A 72 2.97 9.54 11.29
CA VAL A 72 2.97 9.48 12.76
C VAL A 72 3.10 10.88 13.30
N HIS A 73 2.19 11.26 14.18
CA HIS A 73 2.20 12.56 14.85
C HIS A 73 3.56 12.80 15.54
N PRO A 74 4.19 13.96 15.40
CA PRO A 74 5.56 14.23 15.88
C PRO A 74 5.83 13.80 17.33
N LYS A 75 4.88 14.02 18.23
CA LYS A 75 4.94 13.67 19.65
C LYS A 75 5.10 12.16 19.92
N TYR A 76 4.67 11.32 18.98
CA TYR A 76 4.62 9.86 19.09
C TYR A 76 5.61 9.15 18.16
N ARG A 77 6.51 9.90 17.52
CA ARG A 77 7.59 9.32 16.70
C ARG A 77 8.61 8.60 17.58
N HIS A 78 9.36 7.69 16.97
CA HIS A 78 10.40 6.88 17.61
C HIS A 78 9.89 5.86 18.67
N HIS A 79 8.57 5.61 18.71
CA HIS A 79 7.95 4.61 19.60
C HIS A 79 7.49 3.35 18.84
N GLY A 80 7.99 3.10 17.64
CA GLY A 80 7.67 1.91 16.86
C GLY A 80 6.28 1.92 16.17
N ILE A 81 5.49 3.02 16.28
CA ILE A 81 4.13 3.10 15.75
C ILE A 81 4.08 2.86 14.25
N ALA A 82 5.00 3.44 13.47
CA ALA A 82 5.07 3.21 12.03
C ALA A 82 5.28 1.71 11.71
N THR A 83 6.17 1.04 12.43
CA THR A 83 6.42 -0.40 12.29
C THR A 83 5.17 -1.22 12.59
N GLN A 84 4.45 -0.90 13.67
CA GLN A 84 3.19 -1.57 14.00
C GLN A 84 2.13 -1.37 12.92
N MET A 85 1.96 -0.15 12.42
CA MET A 85 1.01 0.13 11.32
C MET A 85 1.37 -0.63 10.04
N LEU A 86 2.66 -0.82 9.72
CA LEU A 86 3.10 -1.62 8.58
C LEU A 86 2.82 -3.12 8.79
N LEU A 87 2.94 -3.64 10.00
CA LEU A 87 2.53 -5.01 10.32
C LEU A 87 1.02 -5.19 10.16
N TYR A 88 0.21 -4.24 10.63
CA TYR A 88 -1.23 -4.25 10.43
C TYR A 88 -1.62 -4.15 8.95
N TRP A 89 -0.91 -3.33 8.18
CA TRP A 89 -1.11 -3.28 6.71
C TRP A 89 -0.84 -4.65 6.07
N SER A 90 0.24 -5.32 6.48
CA SER A 90 0.56 -6.67 5.98
C SER A 90 -0.54 -7.68 6.32
N GLU A 91 -1.04 -7.65 7.56
CA GLU A 91 -2.16 -8.50 7.99
C GLU A 91 -3.46 -8.15 7.25
N PHE A 92 -3.69 -6.87 6.96
CA PHE A 92 -4.84 -6.42 6.18
C PHE A 92 -4.81 -6.98 4.76
N VAL A 93 -3.68 -6.85 4.05
CA VAL A 93 -3.50 -7.42 2.70
C VAL A 93 -3.66 -8.93 2.71
N LEU A 94 -3.10 -9.61 3.70
CA LEU A 94 -3.23 -11.05 3.88
C LEU A 94 -4.69 -11.47 4.12
N ARG A 95 -5.43 -10.72 4.94
CA ARG A 95 -6.86 -10.96 5.19
C ARG A 95 -7.70 -10.74 3.93
N LEU A 96 -7.43 -9.70 3.14
CA LEU A 96 -8.10 -9.49 1.85
C LEU A 96 -7.92 -10.69 0.92
N ALA A 97 -6.69 -11.22 0.81
CA ALA A 97 -6.39 -12.39 -0.02
C ALA A 97 -7.13 -13.65 0.49
N ASN A 98 -7.01 -13.95 1.79
CA ASN A 98 -7.53 -15.20 2.35
C ASN A 98 -9.06 -15.23 2.52
N SER A 99 -9.67 -14.09 2.88
CA SER A 99 -11.10 -14.06 3.25
C SER A 99 -11.99 -13.58 2.12
N ARG A 100 -11.45 -12.82 1.16
CA ARG A 100 -12.22 -12.19 0.09
C ARG A 100 -11.67 -12.50 -1.31
N SER A 101 -10.58 -13.26 -1.42
CA SER A 101 -9.88 -13.52 -2.68
C SER A 101 -9.51 -12.24 -3.44
N ILE A 102 -9.13 -11.19 -2.70
CA ILE A 102 -8.72 -9.90 -3.25
C ILE A 102 -7.19 -9.85 -3.28
N TYR A 103 -6.65 -9.56 -4.46
CA TYR A 103 -5.21 -9.50 -4.70
C TYR A 103 -4.78 -8.17 -5.31
N PHE A 104 -3.49 -7.83 -5.19
CA PHE A 104 -2.89 -6.66 -5.82
C PHE A 104 -1.81 -7.10 -6.81
N LYS A 105 -1.99 -6.78 -8.09
CA LYS A 105 -1.03 -7.08 -9.15
C LYS A 105 0.28 -6.31 -8.99
N GLY A 106 0.17 -5.09 -8.53
CA GLY A 106 1.30 -4.23 -8.19
C GLY A 106 0.83 -3.12 -7.26
N ILE A 107 1.74 -2.65 -6.42
CA ILE A 107 1.50 -1.55 -5.49
C ILE A 107 2.53 -0.46 -5.80
N VAL A 108 2.09 0.79 -5.92
CA VAL A 108 2.96 1.95 -6.10
C VAL A 108 2.92 2.85 -4.88
N ALA A 109 4.02 3.51 -4.59
CA ALA A 109 4.14 4.54 -3.56
C ALA A 109 5.01 5.69 -4.08
N ASP A 110 4.71 6.91 -3.64
CA ASP A 110 5.54 8.09 -3.87
C ASP A 110 6.16 8.56 -2.54
N ALA A 111 7.43 8.22 -2.32
CA ALA A 111 8.15 8.51 -1.09
C ALA A 111 8.74 9.92 -1.11
N VAL A 112 8.15 10.83 -0.35
CA VAL A 112 8.59 12.23 -0.22
C VAL A 112 9.77 12.43 0.73
N SER A 113 10.16 11.41 1.51
CA SER A 113 11.24 11.48 2.48
C SER A 113 12.14 10.24 2.46
N ASP A 114 13.38 10.38 2.93
CA ASP A 114 14.33 9.26 3.07
C ASP A 114 13.79 8.19 4.03
N ILE A 115 13.16 8.61 5.12
CA ILE A 115 12.56 7.71 6.11
C ILE A 115 11.40 6.94 5.48
N GLY A 116 10.54 7.62 4.69
CA GLY A 116 9.45 6.97 3.97
C GLY A 116 9.96 5.92 2.99
N ALA A 117 10.95 6.27 2.16
CA ALA A 117 11.57 5.34 1.23
C ALA A 117 12.24 4.14 1.96
N TYR A 118 12.92 4.39 3.08
CA TYR A 118 13.49 3.33 3.90
C TYR A 118 12.42 2.39 4.45
N LEU A 119 11.32 2.90 5.00
CA LEU A 119 10.22 2.08 5.51
C LEU A 119 9.59 1.23 4.41
N LEU A 120 9.34 1.81 3.23
CA LEU A 120 8.83 1.09 2.07
C LEU A 120 9.77 -0.03 1.62
N SER A 121 11.10 0.22 1.61
CA SER A 121 12.07 -0.82 1.25
C SER A 121 12.03 -2.01 2.22
N LYS A 122 11.72 -1.78 3.52
CA LYS A 122 11.57 -2.87 4.49
C LYS A 122 10.36 -3.77 4.22
N ILE A 123 9.34 -3.25 3.55
CA ILE A 123 8.18 -4.04 3.12
C ILE A 123 8.46 -4.81 1.81
N GLY A 124 9.50 -4.42 1.08
CA GLY A 124 9.90 -5.03 -0.19
C GLY A 124 9.66 -4.15 -1.42
N PHE A 125 9.31 -2.88 -1.23
CA PHE A 125 9.25 -1.94 -2.35
C PHE A 125 10.64 -1.69 -2.92
N SER A 126 10.72 -1.61 -4.24
CA SER A 126 11.93 -1.28 -5.00
C SER A 126 11.80 0.11 -5.63
N PHE A 127 12.91 0.85 -5.66
CA PHE A 127 12.98 2.13 -6.34
C PHE A 127 12.85 1.96 -7.85
N VAL A 128 12.01 2.77 -8.48
CA VAL A 128 11.80 2.80 -9.94
C VAL A 128 12.47 4.01 -10.55
N ARG A 129 12.11 5.20 -10.09
CA ARG A 129 12.63 6.48 -10.60
C ARG A 129 12.39 7.61 -9.61
N GLN A 130 13.03 8.74 -9.90
CA GLN A 130 12.67 10.01 -9.30
C GLN A 130 11.52 10.65 -10.09
N SER A 131 10.54 11.22 -9.38
CA SER A 131 9.46 11.98 -10.01
C SER A 131 9.94 13.37 -10.45
N THR A 132 9.10 14.07 -11.21
CA THR A 132 9.33 15.48 -11.58
C THR A 132 9.42 16.40 -10.35
N HIS A 133 8.88 16.00 -9.21
CA HIS A 133 8.89 16.73 -7.93
C HIS A 133 10.02 16.28 -6.99
N LYS A 134 10.99 15.50 -7.51
CA LYS A 134 12.13 14.98 -6.77
C LYS A 134 11.80 14.00 -5.65
N THR A 135 10.60 13.41 -5.66
CA THR A 135 10.20 12.30 -4.80
C THR A 135 10.63 10.96 -5.40
N ARG A 136 10.59 9.87 -4.64
CA ARG A 136 10.99 8.54 -5.11
C ARG A 136 9.76 7.70 -5.41
N ILE A 137 9.55 7.38 -6.67
CA ILE A 137 8.54 6.40 -7.07
C ILE A 137 9.09 5.01 -6.78
N MET A 138 8.34 4.26 -5.98
CA MET A 138 8.68 2.91 -5.56
C MET A 138 7.52 1.96 -5.88
N THR A 139 7.83 0.71 -6.24
CA THR A 139 6.81 -0.30 -6.54
C THR A 139 7.07 -1.60 -5.80
N LEU A 140 6.00 -2.33 -5.52
CA LEU A 140 6.01 -3.67 -4.96
C LEU A 140 5.12 -4.59 -5.81
N ASN A 141 5.70 -5.66 -6.35
CA ASN A 141 4.98 -6.71 -7.05
C ASN A 141 4.96 -7.98 -6.18
N LEU A 142 3.84 -8.24 -5.52
CA LEU A 142 3.71 -9.37 -4.61
C LEU A 142 3.71 -10.74 -5.30
N PHE A 143 3.58 -10.79 -6.63
CA PHE A 143 3.71 -12.02 -7.43
C PHE A 143 5.14 -12.26 -7.94
N SER A 144 6.08 -11.34 -7.69
CA SER A 144 7.47 -11.49 -8.11
C SER A 144 8.27 -12.34 -7.13
N GLU A 145 9.08 -13.23 -7.65
CA GLU A 145 10.05 -14.00 -6.85
C GLU A 145 11.22 -13.16 -6.37
N ASP A 146 11.48 -12.02 -7.03
CA ASP A 146 12.60 -11.11 -6.73
C ASP A 146 12.35 -10.22 -5.51
N VAL A 147 11.12 -10.24 -4.93
CA VAL A 147 10.81 -9.44 -3.75
C VAL A 147 11.58 -9.95 -2.55
N GLN A 148 12.43 -9.10 -1.98
CA GLN A 148 13.17 -9.43 -0.77
C GLN A 148 12.21 -9.74 0.38
N ARG A 149 12.31 -10.96 0.93
CA ARG A 149 11.48 -11.39 2.06
C ARG A 149 11.83 -10.62 3.32
N SER A 150 10.81 -10.28 4.08
CA SER A 150 10.92 -9.59 5.36
C SER A 150 9.77 -10.03 6.29
N MET A 151 9.86 -9.66 7.55
CA MET A 151 8.78 -9.91 8.51
C MET A 151 7.44 -9.28 8.11
N PHE A 152 7.47 -8.28 7.22
CA PHE A 152 6.26 -7.58 6.77
C PHE A 152 5.57 -8.26 5.59
N ASN A 153 6.27 -9.05 4.78
CA ASN A 153 5.73 -9.57 3.53
C ASN A 153 5.79 -11.10 3.37
N GLU A 154 6.51 -11.82 4.22
CA GLU A 154 6.75 -13.25 4.04
C GLU A 154 5.47 -14.09 3.90
N LYS A 155 4.47 -13.85 4.76
CA LYS A 155 3.19 -14.55 4.70
C LYS A 155 2.39 -14.16 3.46
N ILE A 156 2.41 -12.88 3.09
CA ILE A 156 1.73 -12.38 1.88
C ILE A 156 2.33 -13.02 0.64
N LEU A 157 3.64 -13.02 0.50
CA LEU A 157 4.35 -13.61 -0.64
C LEU A 157 4.06 -15.11 -0.78
N THR A 158 3.89 -15.83 0.33
CA THR A 158 3.50 -17.24 0.29
C THR A 158 2.11 -17.42 -0.31
N VAL A 159 1.10 -16.68 0.19
CA VAL A 159 -0.28 -16.74 -0.32
C VAL A 159 -0.38 -16.31 -1.77
N TYR A 160 0.35 -15.27 -2.17
CA TYR A 160 0.35 -14.77 -3.56
C TYR A 160 1.01 -15.75 -4.52
N ARG A 161 2.06 -16.44 -4.09
CA ARG A 161 2.68 -17.52 -4.88
C ARG A 161 1.71 -18.68 -5.10
N GLU A 162 1.11 -19.18 -4.04
CA GLU A 162 0.12 -20.26 -4.13
C GLU A 162 -1.06 -19.93 -5.03
N TYR A 163 -1.53 -18.69 -4.98
CA TYR A 163 -2.57 -18.20 -5.88
C TYR A 163 -2.09 -18.19 -7.34
N GLY A 164 -0.88 -17.65 -7.60
CA GLY A 164 -0.29 -17.60 -8.94
C GLY A 164 -0.08 -18.97 -9.57
N GLU A 165 0.34 -19.95 -8.79
CA GLU A 165 0.50 -21.34 -9.23
C GLU A 165 -0.83 -22.00 -9.65
N ARG A 166 -1.94 -21.68 -8.95
CA ARG A 166 -3.26 -22.25 -9.21
C ARG A 166 -4.03 -21.54 -10.33
N ASN A 167 -3.91 -20.23 -10.42
CA ASN A 167 -4.80 -19.40 -11.24
C ASN A 167 -4.07 -18.57 -12.31
N GLY A 168 -2.74 -18.64 -12.36
CA GLY A 168 -1.95 -17.73 -13.19
C GLY A 168 -1.90 -16.32 -12.59
N LYS A 169 -1.30 -15.38 -13.35
CA LYS A 169 -1.20 -13.98 -12.90
C LYS A 169 -2.59 -13.34 -12.92
N CYS A 170 -2.99 -12.68 -11.84
CA CYS A 170 -4.28 -12.02 -11.78
C CYS A 170 -4.37 -10.85 -12.79
N HIS A 171 -5.56 -10.67 -13.37
CA HIS A 171 -5.87 -9.55 -14.25
C HIS A 171 -6.47 -8.45 -13.39
N ALA A 172 -5.74 -7.32 -13.23
CA ALA A 172 -6.23 -6.18 -12.47
C ALA A 172 -7.29 -5.40 -13.26
N ILE A 173 -8.29 -4.92 -12.54
CA ILE A 173 -9.34 -4.03 -13.04
C ILE A 173 -8.77 -2.65 -13.39
#